data_1ef5f73de74736d3f76ca794d8457880
#
_entry.id   1ef5f73de74736d3f76ca794d8457880
#
_cell.length_a   1.000
_cell.length_b   1.000
_cell.length_c   1.000
_cell.angle_alpha   90.00
_cell.angle_beta   90.00
_cell.angle_gamma   90.00
#
_symmetry.space_group_name_H-M   'P 1'
#
loop_
_entity.id
_entity.type
_entity.pdbx_description
1 polymer ?
#
loop_
_entity_poly.entity_id
_entity_poly.type
_entity_poly.pdbx_seq_one_letter_code
_entity_poly.pdbx_strand_id
1 'polypeptide(L)'
;MGITLSPWMMAFLILMTGFAGFVDSAAGGGGLISLPAYLFAGLPPHYTYATNKFSAACGTTFATANFFKNGAMNLKVGILAAIGSFAGSALGAHIVLLLSDELLRTMMFLILPVAAVVILWQRDLPDQNRDDGTLNLKKILLALGIGLGIGLYDGIVGPGTGTFAIIAFTTLMGFDLRTANGNGKVLNLASNYASLFTYLMNGLVVFHIGIPCAVSNILGNMLGSHFALKKGARFIRPMMLVVLVLLLGKLISDAVL
;
A
#
# COMPACT_ATOMS: atom_id res chain seq x y z
N MET A 1 -11.27 24.70 4.81
CA MET A 1 -10.41 25.13 3.69
C MET A 1 -11.00 24.59 2.40
N GLY A 2 -11.37 25.47 1.44
CA GLY A 2 -11.86 25.04 0.12
C GLY A 2 -10.68 24.75 -0.82
N ILE A 3 -10.09 23.55 -0.75
CA ILE A 3 -9.07 23.14 -1.72
C ILE A 3 -9.81 22.86 -3.03
N THR A 4 -9.64 23.73 -4.03
CA THR A 4 -10.23 23.55 -5.36
C THR A 4 -9.13 23.25 -6.37
N LEU A 5 -9.35 22.24 -7.22
CA LEU A 5 -8.42 21.87 -8.28
C LEU A 5 -8.97 22.31 -9.63
N SER A 6 -8.08 22.62 -10.57
CA SER A 6 -8.47 22.81 -11.96
C SER A 6 -9.01 21.49 -12.55
N PRO A 7 -9.91 21.53 -13.56
CA PRO A 7 -10.41 20.30 -14.19
C PRO A 7 -9.30 19.37 -14.73
N TRP A 8 -8.22 19.94 -15.25
CA TRP A 8 -7.06 19.19 -15.73
C TRP A 8 -6.32 18.49 -14.60
N MET A 9 -6.14 19.16 -13.46
CA MET A 9 -5.49 18.58 -12.30
C MET A 9 -6.33 17.45 -11.68
N MET A 10 -7.66 17.61 -11.68
CA MET A 10 -8.58 16.56 -11.26
C MET A 10 -8.49 15.34 -12.19
N ALA A 11 -8.48 15.55 -13.52
CA ALA A 11 -8.32 14.47 -14.49
C ALA A 11 -6.98 13.75 -14.31
N PHE A 12 -5.89 14.50 -14.10
CA PHE A 12 -4.58 13.94 -13.77
C PHE A 12 -4.63 13.05 -12.53
N LEU A 13 -5.22 13.53 -11.43
CA LEU A 13 -5.33 12.73 -10.18
C LEU A 13 -6.16 11.47 -10.38
N ILE A 14 -7.28 11.54 -11.10
CA ILE A 14 -8.12 10.38 -11.40
C ILE A 14 -7.31 9.33 -12.17
N LEU A 15 -6.56 9.71 -13.18
CA LEU A 15 -5.71 8.80 -13.95
C LEU A 15 -4.60 8.19 -13.08
N MET A 16 -3.90 9.02 -12.32
CA MET A 16 -2.79 8.57 -11.47
C MET A 16 -3.24 7.66 -10.34
N THR A 17 -4.38 7.94 -9.71
CA THR A 17 -4.93 7.08 -8.66
C THR A 17 -5.47 5.76 -9.21
N GLY A 18 -6.01 5.72 -10.43
CA GLY A 18 -6.37 4.48 -11.13
C GLY A 18 -5.14 3.62 -11.42
N PHE A 19 -4.09 4.22 -11.97
CA PHE A 19 -2.82 3.54 -12.21
C PHE A 19 -2.16 3.08 -10.90
N ALA A 20 -2.21 3.91 -9.86
CA ALA A 20 -1.76 3.55 -8.51
C ALA A 20 -2.50 2.31 -7.99
N GLY A 21 -3.81 2.26 -8.12
CA GLY A 21 -4.63 1.10 -7.72
C GLY A 21 -4.26 -0.17 -8.49
N PHE A 22 -4.00 -0.05 -9.79
CA PHE A 22 -3.55 -1.17 -10.62
C PHE A 22 -2.21 -1.74 -10.14
N VAL A 23 -1.21 -0.88 -9.93
CA VAL A 23 0.12 -1.28 -9.43
C VAL A 23 0.03 -1.80 -8.01
N ASP A 24 -0.79 -1.16 -7.16
CA ASP A 24 -1.00 -1.57 -5.76
C ASP A 24 -1.52 -3.00 -5.66
N SER A 25 -2.59 -3.32 -6.37
CA SER A 25 -3.19 -4.66 -6.30
C SER A 25 -2.32 -5.74 -6.95
N ALA A 26 -1.48 -5.36 -7.91
CA ALA A 26 -0.53 -6.26 -8.56
C ALA A 26 0.69 -6.58 -7.69
N ALA A 27 1.28 -5.58 -7.04
CA ALA A 27 2.57 -5.71 -6.34
C ALA A 27 2.71 -4.83 -5.08
N GLY A 28 1.69 -4.07 -4.70
CA GLY A 28 1.66 -3.32 -3.44
C GLY A 28 2.37 -1.97 -3.43
N GLY A 29 2.58 -1.35 -4.60
CA GLY A 29 3.35 -0.11 -4.74
C GLY A 29 2.52 1.16 -5.03
N GLY A 30 1.20 1.13 -4.87
CA GLY A 30 0.32 2.23 -5.29
C GLY A 30 0.64 3.59 -4.66
N GLY A 31 1.02 3.62 -3.40
CA GLY A 31 1.38 4.84 -2.68
C GLY A 31 2.54 5.62 -3.30
N LEU A 32 3.44 4.94 -4.04
CA LEU A 32 4.53 5.58 -4.78
C LEU A 32 4.07 6.49 -5.91
N ILE A 33 2.89 6.22 -6.43
CA ILE A 33 2.29 6.96 -7.54
C ILE A 33 1.30 7.97 -6.98
N SER A 34 0.40 7.54 -6.11
CA SER A 34 -0.71 8.37 -5.65
C SER A 34 -0.27 9.49 -4.71
N LEU A 35 0.62 9.25 -3.72
CA LEU A 35 1.05 10.31 -2.80
C LEU A 35 1.77 11.46 -3.50
N PRO A 36 2.78 11.23 -4.37
CA PRO A 36 3.36 12.31 -5.15
C PRO A 36 2.35 13.01 -6.05
N ALA A 37 1.38 12.29 -6.64
CA ALA A 37 0.36 12.89 -7.48
C ALA A 37 -0.54 13.86 -6.70
N TYR A 38 -0.97 13.50 -5.49
CA TYR A 38 -1.74 14.40 -4.62
C TYR A 38 -0.92 15.63 -4.18
N LEU A 39 0.37 15.44 -3.83
CA LEU A 39 1.25 16.57 -3.49
C LEU A 39 1.47 17.50 -4.68
N PHE A 40 1.70 16.94 -5.88
CA PHE A 40 1.84 17.70 -7.10
C PHE A 40 0.58 18.48 -7.46
N ALA A 41 -0.59 17.94 -7.14
CA ALA A 41 -1.87 18.63 -7.28
C ALA A 41 -2.05 19.78 -6.26
N GLY A 42 -1.11 19.97 -5.34
CA GLY A 42 -1.11 21.08 -4.38
C GLY A 42 -1.83 20.78 -3.07
N LEU A 43 -2.17 19.53 -2.76
CA LEU A 43 -2.70 19.18 -1.45
C LEU A 43 -1.61 19.27 -0.39
N PRO A 44 -1.88 19.92 0.76
CA PRO A 44 -0.95 19.87 1.91
C PRO A 44 -0.71 18.41 2.37
N PRO A 45 0.46 18.07 2.95
CA PRO A 45 0.82 16.70 3.29
C PRO A 45 -0.23 15.94 4.09
N HIS A 46 -0.76 16.48 5.17
CA HIS A 46 -1.78 15.80 5.97
C HIS A 46 -3.05 15.48 5.19
N TYR A 47 -3.53 16.41 4.36
CA TYR A 47 -4.69 16.18 3.46
C TYR A 47 -4.38 15.19 2.36
N THR A 48 -3.12 15.16 1.87
CA THR A 48 -2.62 14.19 0.92
C THR A 48 -2.69 12.78 1.48
N TYR A 49 -2.10 12.55 2.68
CA TYR A 49 -2.16 11.26 3.34
C TYR A 49 -3.60 10.80 3.59
N ALA A 50 -4.43 11.68 4.15
CA ALA A 50 -5.82 11.38 4.48
C ALA A 50 -6.65 11.02 3.23
N THR A 51 -6.58 11.83 2.18
CA THR A 51 -7.34 11.63 0.95
C THR A 51 -6.85 10.41 0.16
N ASN A 52 -5.53 10.18 0.17
CA ASN A 52 -4.94 8.96 -0.37
C ASN A 52 -5.43 7.70 0.37
N LYS A 53 -5.44 7.70 1.71
CA LYS A 53 -5.93 6.57 2.50
C LYS A 53 -7.40 6.28 2.24
N PHE A 54 -8.22 7.30 2.02
CA PHE A 54 -9.62 7.13 1.62
C PHE A 54 -9.74 6.41 0.27
N SER A 55 -9.07 6.90 -0.76
CA SER A 55 -9.12 6.27 -2.09
C SER A 55 -8.49 4.87 -2.10
N ALA A 56 -7.38 4.67 -1.39
CA ALA A 56 -6.71 3.38 -1.27
C ALA A 56 -7.56 2.36 -0.49
N ALA A 57 -8.19 2.73 0.63
CA ALA A 57 -9.08 1.86 1.39
C ALA A 57 -10.22 1.33 0.51
N CYS A 58 -10.86 2.22 -0.27
CA CYS A 58 -11.90 1.83 -1.22
C CYS A 58 -11.37 0.81 -2.24
N GLY A 59 -10.25 1.09 -2.91
CA GLY A 59 -9.68 0.20 -3.92
C GLY A 59 -9.21 -1.14 -3.35
N THR A 60 -8.48 -1.10 -2.23
CA THR A 60 -7.96 -2.31 -1.58
C THR A 60 -9.08 -3.25 -1.10
N THR A 61 -10.25 -2.71 -0.74
CA THR A 61 -11.44 -3.52 -0.41
C THR A 61 -11.81 -4.45 -1.55
N PHE A 62 -11.91 -3.93 -2.77
CA PHE A 62 -12.25 -4.74 -3.95
C PHE A 62 -11.13 -5.71 -4.33
N ALA A 63 -9.87 -5.30 -4.24
CA ALA A 63 -8.75 -6.21 -4.47
C ALA A 63 -8.74 -7.36 -3.47
N THR A 64 -8.90 -7.07 -2.17
CA THR A 64 -8.96 -8.09 -1.11
C THR A 64 -10.12 -9.06 -1.34
N ALA A 65 -11.31 -8.55 -1.66
CA ALA A 65 -12.47 -9.37 -1.99
C ALA A 65 -12.20 -10.29 -3.20
N ASN A 66 -11.47 -9.79 -4.21
CA ASN A 66 -11.10 -10.57 -5.39
C ASN A 66 -10.12 -11.71 -5.04
N PHE A 67 -9.07 -11.43 -4.27
CA PHE A 67 -8.13 -12.45 -3.78
C PHE A 67 -8.83 -13.49 -2.89
N PHE A 68 -9.74 -13.04 -2.01
CA PHE A 68 -10.54 -13.93 -1.16
C PHE A 68 -11.42 -14.88 -1.97
N LYS A 69 -12.20 -14.35 -2.92
CA LYS A 69 -13.09 -15.16 -3.78
C LYS A 69 -12.34 -16.20 -4.61
N ASN A 70 -11.09 -15.93 -4.95
CA ASN A 70 -10.25 -16.84 -5.74
C ASN A 70 -9.37 -17.78 -4.88
N GLY A 71 -9.56 -17.81 -3.55
CA GLY A 71 -8.80 -18.66 -2.63
C GLY A 71 -7.29 -18.39 -2.64
N ALA A 72 -6.88 -17.17 -3.01
CA ALA A 72 -5.49 -16.78 -3.18
C ALA A 72 -4.95 -16.08 -1.93
N MET A 73 -5.29 -16.58 -0.75
CA MET A 73 -4.77 -16.11 0.54
C MET A 73 -4.93 -17.20 1.61
N ASN A 74 -4.08 -17.16 2.62
CA ASN A 74 -4.30 -17.90 3.86
C ASN A 74 -5.05 -17.00 4.84
N LEU A 75 -6.37 -17.18 4.94
CA LEU A 75 -7.25 -16.29 5.70
C LEU A 75 -6.86 -16.20 7.17
N LYS A 76 -6.42 -17.30 7.81
CA LYS A 76 -6.02 -17.32 9.23
C LYS A 76 -4.80 -16.42 9.45
N VAL A 77 -3.77 -16.55 8.62
CA VAL A 77 -2.57 -15.72 8.67
C VAL A 77 -2.89 -14.28 8.29
N GLY A 78 -3.70 -14.08 7.26
CA GLY A 78 -4.14 -12.75 6.81
C GLY A 78 -4.86 -11.96 7.91
N ILE A 79 -5.79 -12.59 8.64
CA ILE A 79 -6.51 -11.95 9.76
C ILE A 79 -5.56 -11.60 10.91
N LEU A 80 -4.64 -12.50 11.29
CA LEU A 80 -3.65 -12.21 12.34
C LEU A 80 -2.77 -11.01 11.96
N ALA A 81 -2.28 -11.01 10.72
CA ALA A 81 -1.51 -9.88 10.21
C ALA A 81 -2.35 -8.58 10.14
N ALA A 82 -3.63 -8.67 9.80
CA ALA A 82 -4.55 -7.53 9.79
C ALA A 82 -4.73 -6.91 11.17
N ILE A 83 -4.85 -7.74 12.22
CA ILE A 83 -4.96 -7.25 13.61
C ILE A 83 -3.70 -6.46 13.99
N GLY A 84 -2.51 -7.02 13.74
CA GLY A 84 -1.24 -6.31 13.97
C GLY A 84 -1.15 -5.03 13.14
N SER A 85 -1.52 -5.12 11.86
CA SER A 85 -1.46 -4.00 10.91
C SER A 85 -2.42 -2.86 11.29
N PHE A 86 -3.62 -3.18 11.74
CA PHE A 86 -4.57 -2.19 12.22
C PHE A 86 -3.99 -1.40 13.42
N ALA A 87 -3.45 -2.10 14.42
CA ALA A 87 -2.84 -1.48 15.59
C ALA A 87 -1.62 -0.62 15.19
N GLY A 88 -0.71 -1.18 14.39
CA GLY A 88 0.48 -0.46 13.92
C GLY A 88 0.13 0.79 13.12
N SER A 89 -0.81 0.67 12.17
CA SER A 89 -1.20 1.78 11.30
C SER A 89 -1.98 2.88 12.04
N ALA A 90 -2.80 2.51 13.03
CA ALA A 90 -3.45 3.50 13.89
C ALA A 90 -2.40 4.31 14.67
N LEU A 91 -1.40 3.65 15.25
CA LEU A 91 -0.27 4.32 15.93
C LEU A 91 0.50 5.21 14.95
N GLY A 92 0.84 4.69 13.76
CA GLY A 92 1.55 5.43 12.72
C GLY A 92 0.79 6.69 12.27
N ALA A 93 -0.51 6.57 12.04
CA ALA A 93 -1.33 7.72 11.66
C ALA A 93 -1.43 8.78 12.77
N HIS A 94 -1.48 8.37 14.04
CA HIS A 94 -1.40 9.31 15.15
C HIS A 94 -0.05 10.03 15.21
N ILE A 95 1.06 9.34 14.95
CA ILE A 95 2.38 9.96 14.85
C ILE A 95 2.38 11.00 13.73
N VAL A 96 1.84 10.69 12.55
CA VAL A 96 1.74 11.62 11.41
C VAL A 96 1.01 12.90 11.79
N LEU A 97 -0.06 12.82 12.60
CA LEU A 97 -0.80 14.01 13.05
C LEU A 97 0.03 14.95 13.94
N LEU A 98 1.10 14.45 14.58
CA LEU A 98 1.98 15.22 15.45
C LEU A 98 3.17 15.84 14.70
N LEU A 99 3.42 15.41 13.45
CA LEU A 99 4.55 15.84 12.65
C LEU A 99 4.22 17.11 11.85
N SER A 100 5.21 17.96 11.61
CA SER A 100 5.07 19.11 10.71
C SER A 100 5.01 18.65 9.24
N ASP A 101 4.37 19.45 8.39
CA ASP A 101 4.31 19.22 6.93
C ASP A 101 5.71 19.11 6.31
N GLU A 102 6.68 19.89 6.79
CA GLU A 102 8.07 19.84 6.34
C GLU A 102 8.73 18.50 6.68
N LEU A 103 8.54 18.03 7.92
CA LEU A 103 9.08 16.74 8.36
C LEU A 103 8.44 15.57 7.59
N LEU A 104 7.13 15.62 7.33
CA LEU A 104 6.44 14.62 6.53
C LEU A 104 7.00 14.54 5.10
N ARG A 105 7.25 15.69 4.46
CA ARG A 105 7.91 15.74 3.15
C ARG A 105 9.30 15.11 3.22
N THR A 106 10.11 15.52 4.18
CA THR A 106 11.47 15.00 4.37
C THR A 106 11.49 13.50 4.61
N MET A 107 10.59 12.99 5.45
CA MET A 107 10.46 11.55 5.70
C MET A 107 10.11 10.76 4.44
N MET A 108 9.21 11.28 3.59
CA MET A 108 8.90 10.62 2.32
C MET A 108 10.15 10.49 1.43
N PHE A 109 11.02 11.51 1.40
CA PHE A 109 12.26 11.48 0.63
C PHE A 109 13.31 10.53 1.21
N LEU A 110 13.45 10.48 2.53
CA LEU A 110 14.47 9.65 3.19
C LEU A 110 14.12 8.15 3.17
N ILE A 111 12.83 7.80 3.23
CA ILE A 111 12.41 6.41 3.33
C ILE A 111 12.34 5.72 1.95
N LEU A 112 12.13 6.47 0.86
CA LEU A 112 12.12 5.93 -0.48
C LEU A 112 13.41 5.17 -0.86
N PRO A 113 14.64 5.68 -0.56
CA PRO A 113 15.88 4.92 -0.80
C PRO A 113 15.94 3.60 -0.03
N VAL A 114 15.55 3.63 1.24
CA VAL A 114 15.56 2.44 2.09
C VAL A 114 14.60 1.38 1.53
N ALA A 115 13.41 1.81 1.14
CA ALA A 115 12.42 0.94 0.49
C ALA A 115 12.96 0.33 -0.80
N ALA A 116 13.64 1.15 -1.64
CA ALA A 116 14.25 0.67 -2.88
C ALA A 116 15.33 -0.39 -2.61
N VAL A 117 16.21 -0.18 -1.65
CA VAL A 117 17.27 -1.13 -1.28
C VAL A 117 16.66 -2.46 -0.81
N VAL A 118 15.64 -2.43 0.03
CA VAL A 118 14.96 -3.65 0.51
C VAL A 118 14.33 -4.43 -0.64
N ILE A 119 13.67 -3.76 -1.58
CA ILE A 119 13.06 -4.39 -2.75
C ILE A 119 14.12 -4.97 -3.70
N LEU A 120 15.24 -4.27 -3.90
CA LEU A 120 16.37 -4.75 -4.72
C LEU A 120 16.99 -6.01 -4.14
N TRP A 121 17.17 -6.05 -2.84
CA TRP A 121 17.81 -7.18 -2.15
C TRP A 121 16.97 -8.46 -2.24
N GLN A 122 15.65 -8.33 -2.35
CA GLN A 122 14.69 -9.44 -2.32
C GLN A 122 14.03 -9.73 -3.69
N ARG A 123 14.70 -9.39 -4.81
CA ARG A 123 14.12 -9.56 -6.16
C ARG A 123 13.89 -11.01 -6.60
N ASP A 124 14.67 -11.97 -6.04
CA ASP A 124 14.63 -13.39 -6.40
C ASP A 124 13.77 -14.20 -5.41
N LEU A 125 12.53 -13.78 -5.23
CA LEU A 125 11.58 -14.45 -4.34
C LEU A 125 11.16 -15.82 -4.90
N PRO A 126 11.10 -16.86 -4.07
CA PRO A 126 10.62 -18.19 -4.49
C PRO A 126 9.14 -18.13 -4.88
N ASP A 127 8.78 -18.92 -5.90
CA ASP A 127 7.40 -19.04 -6.39
C ASP A 127 6.73 -20.36 -5.97
N GLN A 128 7.33 -21.06 -5.03
CA GLN A 128 6.78 -22.31 -4.51
C GLN A 128 6.27 -22.08 -3.10
N ASN A 129 5.05 -22.56 -2.85
CA ASN A 129 4.49 -22.55 -1.51
C ASN A 129 5.23 -23.58 -0.66
N ARG A 130 5.93 -23.14 0.39
CA ARG A 130 6.65 -23.95 1.37
C ARG A 130 5.93 -23.97 2.72
N ASP A 131 4.76 -23.30 2.81
CA ASP A 131 3.96 -23.32 4.01
C ASP A 131 3.34 -24.73 4.20
N ASP A 132 3.53 -25.31 5.38
CA ASP A 132 3.01 -26.62 5.76
C ASP A 132 1.51 -26.61 6.14
N GLY A 133 0.86 -25.45 6.04
CA GLY A 133 -0.54 -25.26 6.39
C GLY A 133 -0.84 -25.30 7.90
N THR A 134 0.15 -25.58 8.75
CA THR A 134 -0.04 -25.61 10.22
C THR A 134 0.01 -24.22 10.81
N LEU A 135 -0.86 -23.94 11.76
CA LEU A 135 -0.86 -22.69 12.52
C LEU A 135 -0.34 -22.95 13.94
N ASN A 136 0.94 -22.71 14.14
CA ASN A 136 1.59 -22.81 15.45
C ASN A 136 1.85 -21.42 16.05
N LEU A 137 2.23 -21.38 17.34
CA LEU A 137 2.47 -20.12 18.07
C LEU A 137 3.51 -19.23 17.37
N LYS A 138 4.57 -19.83 16.80
CA LYS A 138 5.60 -19.09 16.08
C LYS A 138 5.01 -18.35 14.86
N LYS A 139 4.17 -19.03 14.06
CA LYS A 139 3.50 -18.42 12.90
C LYS A 139 2.50 -17.34 13.31
N ILE A 140 1.79 -17.54 14.43
CA ILE A 140 0.87 -16.53 14.98
C ILE A 140 1.65 -15.25 15.34
N LEU A 141 2.71 -15.38 16.15
CA LEU A 141 3.53 -14.25 16.56
C LEU A 141 4.21 -13.56 15.36
N LEU A 142 4.64 -14.35 14.39
CA LEU A 142 5.26 -13.83 13.17
C LEU A 142 4.25 -13.04 12.32
N ALA A 143 3.02 -13.55 12.14
CA ALA A 143 1.96 -12.86 11.40
C ALA A 143 1.57 -11.54 12.07
N LEU A 144 1.39 -11.55 13.40
CA LEU A 144 1.12 -10.34 14.19
C LEU A 144 2.28 -9.34 14.10
N GLY A 145 3.52 -9.80 14.21
CA GLY A 145 4.73 -8.96 14.12
C GLY A 145 4.92 -8.34 12.73
N ILE A 146 4.73 -9.13 11.65
CA ILE A 146 4.73 -8.63 10.27
C ILE A 146 3.64 -7.56 10.12
N GLY A 147 2.43 -7.86 10.61
CA GLY A 147 1.32 -6.91 10.57
C GLY A 147 1.64 -5.62 11.31
N LEU A 148 2.09 -5.70 12.56
CA LEU A 148 2.40 -4.54 13.38
C LEU A 148 3.50 -3.66 12.76
N GLY A 149 4.62 -4.27 12.36
CA GLY A 149 5.76 -3.54 11.80
C GLY A 149 5.43 -2.89 10.45
N ILE A 150 4.83 -3.65 9.53
CA ILE A 150 4.45 -3.12 8.21
C ILE A 150 3.27 -2.14 8.35
N GLY A 151 2.32 -2.40 9.24
CA GLY A 151 1.22 -1.48 9.52
C GLY A 151 1.70 -0.15 10.08
N LEU A 152 2.64 -0.15 11.03
CA LEU A 152 3.27 1.05 11.56
C LEU A 152 3.97 1.86 10.44
N TYR A 153 4.76 1.17 9.61
CA TYR A 153 5.38 1.77 8.42
C TYR A 153 4.33 2.39 7.49
N ASP A 154 3.24 1.66 7.19
CA ASP A 154 2.17 2.13 6.31
C ASP A 154 1.40 3.33 6.89
N GLY A 155 1.24 3.36 8.21
CA GLY A 155 0.62 4.48 8.92
C GLY A 155 1.46 5.76 8.88
N ILE A 156 2.80 5.64 8.92
CA ILE A 156 3.71 6.79 8.92
C ILE A 156 4.07 7.24 7.49
N VAL A 157 4.33 6.29 6.58
CA VAL A 157 4.92 6.56 5.26
C VAL A 157 4.06 6.09 4.11
N GLY A 158 3.74 4.81 4.06
CA GLY A 158 2.84 4.17 3.10
C GLY A 158 3.45 3.61 1.81
N PRO A 159 4.32 4.27 1.07
CA PRO A 159 4.85 3.78 -0.20
C PRO A 159 5.53 2.40 -0.09
N GLY A 160 5.14 1.44 -0.94
CA GLY A 160 5.77 0.11 -0.98
C GLY A 160 5.27 -0.90 0.06
N THR A 161 4.34 -0.54 0.93
CA THR A 161 3.79 -1.39 2.00
C THR A 161 3.40 -2.78 1.51
N GLY A 162 2.64 -2.88 0.43
CA GLY A 162 2.21 -4.16 -0.10
C GLY A 162 3.37 -4.99 -0.66
N THR A 163 4.38 -4.34 -1.25
CA THR A 163 5.61 -5.03 -1.69
C THR A 163 6.37 -5.61 -0.50
N PHE A 164 6.51 -4.85 0.59
CA PHE A 164 7.11 -5.35 1.83
C PHE A 164 6.32 -6.50 2.43
N ALA A 165 4.98 -6.44 2.38
CA ALA A 165 4.13 -7.53 2.83
C ALA A 165 4.35 -8.80 1.98
N ILE A 166 4.39 -8.69 0.64
CA ILE A 166 4.70 -9.81 -0.26
C ILE A 166 6.06 -10.41 0.11
N ILE A 167 7.10 -9.58 0.24
CA ILE A 167 8.45 -10.03 0.62
C ILE A 167 8.41 -10.76 1.97
N ALA A 168 7.83 -10.16 3.00
CA ALA A 168 7.78 -10.74 4.34
C ALA A 168 7.02 -12.08 4.37
N PHE A 169 5.84 -12.15 3.75
CA PHE A 169 5.07 -13.38 3.70
C PHE A 169 5.76 -14.49 2.89
N THR A 170 6.46 -14.13 1.82
CA THR A 170 7.20 -15.11 1.01
C THR A 170 8.46 -15.60 1.73
N THR A 171 9.26 -14.69 2.30
CA THR A 171 10.57 -15.05 2.88
C THR A 171 10.46 -15.63 4.28
N LEU A 172 9.60 -15.06 5.13
CA LEU A 172 9.50 -15.44 6.54
C LEU A 172 8.45 -16.53 6.80
N MET A 173 7.41 -16.61 5.96
CA MET A 173 6.32 -17.57 6.14
C MET A 173 6.25 -18.62 5.04
N GLY A 174 7.02 -18.49 3.96
CA GLY A 174 7.15 -19.50 2.91
C GLY A 174 6.00 -19.55 1.91
N PHE A 175 5.13 -18.53 1.84
CA PHE A 175 4.06 -18.47 0.87
C PHE A 175 4.58 -18.20 -0.54
N ASP A 176 3.90 -18.76 -1.56
CA ASP A 176 4.09 -18.34 -2.95
C ASP A 176 3.65 -16.87 -3.16
N LEU A 177 4.13 -16.25 -4.24
CA LEU A 177 3.88 -14.83 -4.52
C LEU A 177 2.39 -14.47 -4.63
N ARG A 178 1.55 -15.37 -5.13
CA ARG A 178 0.12 -15.14 -5.28
C ARG A 178 -0.57 -15.11 -3.90
N THR A 179 -0.29 -16.09 -3.06
CA THR A 179 -0.80 -16.18 -1.69
C THR A 179 -0.24 -15.07 -0.80
N ALA A 180 1.05 -14.77 -0.92
CA ALA A 180 1.69 -13.66 -0.21
C ALA A 180 1.06 -12.31 -0.58
N ASN A 181 0.75 -12.07 -1.87
CA ASN A 181 0.05 -10.85 -2.30
C ASN A 181 -1.37 -10.79 -1.71
N GLY A 182 -2.10 -11.91 -1.72
CA GLY A 182 -3.43 -11.97 -1.10
C GLY A 182 -3.41 -11.66 0.40
N ASN A 183 -2.48 -12.26 1.16
CA ASN A 183 -2.28 -11.95 2.58
C ASN A 183 -1.86 -10.48 2.78
N GLY A 184 -0.99 -9.96 1.89
CA GLY A 184 -0.60 -8.56 1.86
C GLY A 184 -1.79 -7.61 1.65
N LYS A 185 -2.80 -8.01 0.84
CA LYS A 185 -4.01 -7.20 0.66
C LYS A 185 -4.87 -7.15 1.93
N VAL A 186 -5.00 -8.25 2.67
CA VAL A 186 -5.72 -8.24 3.95
C VAL A 186 -5.02 -7.33 4.97
N LEU A 187 -3.69 -7.42 5.08
CA LEU A 187 -2.87 -6.55 5.91
C LEU A 187 -3.04 -5.07 5.52
N ASN A 188 -2.90 -4.76 4.22
CA ASN A 188 -2.99 -3.40 3.69
C ASN A 188 -4.41 -2.81 3.82
N LEU A 189 -5.45 -3.64 3.69
CA LEU A 189 -6.82 -3.22 3.94
C LEU A 189 -6.99 -2.74 5.39
N ALA A 190 -6.50 -3.52 6.35
CA ALA A 190 -6.57 -3.17 7.76
C ALA A 190 -5.81 -1.88 8.08
N SER A 191 -4.60 -1.71 7.53
CA SER A 191 -3.82 -0.49 7.73
C SER A 191 -4.46 0.74 7.10
N ASN A 192 -5.02 0.61 5.88
CA ASN A 192 -5.71 1.70 5.22
C ASN A 192 -6.95 2.16 6.01
N TYR A 193 -7.76 1.23 6.52
CA TYR A 193 -8.92 1.59 7.35
C TYR A 193 -8.52 2.17 8.69
N ALA A 194 -7.48 1.66 9.34
CA ALA A 194 -7.00 2.20 10.62
C ALA A 194 -6.53 3.66 10.47
N SER A 195 -5.66 3.94 9.49
CA SER A 195 -5.23 5.30 9.20
C SER A 195 -6.39 6.19 8.74
N LEU A 196 -7.26 5.67 7.86
CA LEU A 196 -8.42 6.41 7.38
C LEU A 196 -9.34 6.84 8.53
N PHE A 197 -9.61 5.94 9.47
CA PHE A 197 -10.43 6.26 10.65
C PHE A 197 -9.80 7.41 11.45
N THR A 198 -8.48 7.34 11.70
CA THR A 198 -7.74 8.41 12.38
C THR A 198 -7.88 9.75 11.65
N TYR A 199 -7.72 9.76 10.34
CA TYR A 199 -7.80 11.00 9.54
C TYR A 199 -9.24 11.52 9.41
N LEU A 200 -10.25 10.64 9.35
CA LEU A 200 -11.66 11.04 9.32
C LEU A 200 -12.06 11.75 10.61
N MET A 201 -11.64 11.22 11.76
CA MET A 201 -11.90 11.84 13.06
C MET A 201 -11.27 13.23 13.20
N ASN A 202 -10.22 13.52 12.41
CA ASN A 202 -9.55 14.81 12.38
C ASN A 202 -9.97 15.71 11.20
N GLY A 203 -10.99 15.30 10.41
CA GLY A 203 -11.55 16.12 9.33
C GLY A 203 -10.58 16.38 8.15
N LEU A 204 -9.57 15.53 7.94
CA LEU A 204 -8.50 15.74 6.96
C LEU A 204 -8.81 15.19 5.57
N VAL A 205 -9.90 14.43 5.39
CA VAL A 205 -10.25 13.85 4.10
C VAL A 205 -10.96 14.86 3.22
N VAL A 206 -10.43 15.11 2.03
CA VAL A 206 -11.00 16.02 1.02
C VAL A 206 -11.93 15.22 0.09
N PHE A 207 -13.19 15.01 0.49
CA PHE A 207 -14.13 14.11 -0.18
C PHE A 207 -14.40 14.43 -1.65
N HIS A 208 -14.53 15.71 -2.03
CA HIS A 208 -14.81 16.08 -3.43
C HIS A 208 -13.65 15.75 -4.38
N ILE A 209 -12.43 15.61 -3.86
CA ILE A 209 -11.25 15.08 -4.59
C ILE A 209 -11.17 13.56 -4.40
N GLY A 210 -11.36 13.10 -3.17
CA GLY A 210 -11.19 11.70 -2.79
C GLY A 210 -12.18 10.75 -3.47
N ILE A 211 -13.44 11.14 -3.66
CA ILE A 211 -14.48 10.28 -4.24
C ILE A 211 -14.18 9.93 -5.71
N PRO A 212 -13.91 10.87 -6.63
CA PRO A 212 -13.54 10.53 -8.00
C PRO A 212 -12.25 9.69 -8.05
N CYS A 213 -11.26 10.01 -7.22
CA CYS A 213 -10.03 9.25 -7.10
C CYS A 213 -10.26 7.83 -6.57
N ALA A 214 -11.19 7.65 -5.61
CA ALA A 214 -11.56 6.35 -5.08
C ALA A 214 -12.21 5.46 -6.15
N VAL A 215 -13.12 6.00 -6.94
CA VAL A 215 -13.74 5.26 -8.06
C VAL A 215 -12.68 4.77 -9.05
N SER A 216 -11.76 5.63 -9.44
CA SER A 216 -10.66 5.26 -10.34
C SER A 216 -9.72 4.23 -9.69
N ASN A 217 -9.40 4.40 -8.41
CA ASN A 217 -8.57 3.47 -7.65
C ASN A 217 -9.22 2.08 -7.53
N ILE A 218 -10.54 2.00 -7.34
CA ILE A 218 -11.30 0.73 -7.36
C ILE A 218 -11.13 0.03 -8.70
N LEU A 219 -11.35 0.73 -9.82
CA LEU A 219 -11.19 0.17 -11.15
C LEU A 219 -9.75 -0.35 -11.38
N GLY A 220 -8.77 0.44 -10.99
CA GLY A 220 -7.36 0.03 -11.03
C GLY A 220 -7.09 -1.23 -10.22
N ASN A 221 -7.55 -1.27 -8.97
CA ASN A 221 -7.39 -2.42 -8.08
C ASN A 221 -8.09 -3.69 -8.61
N MET A 222 -9.28 -3.56 -9.17
CA MET A 222 -9.99 -4.69 -9.79
C MET A 222 -9.19 -5.27 -10.98
N LEU A 223 -8.69 -4.42 -11.85
CA LEU A 223 -7.89 -4.84 -13.00
C LEU A 223 -6.55 -5.46 -12.57
N GLY A 224 -5.79 -4.80 -11.70
CA GLY A 224 -4.49 -5.28 -11.25
C GLY A 224 -4.59 -6.61 -10.48
N SER A 225 -5.58 -6.75 -9.59
CA SER A 225 -5.81 -8.01 -8.87
C SER A 225 -6.24 -9.14 -9.82
N HIS A 226 -7.06 -8.86 -10.84
CA HIS A 226 -7.42 -9.85 -11.85
C HIS A 226 -6.18 -10.39 -12.59
N PHE A 227 -5.28 -9.49 -13.02
CA PHE A 227 -4.04 -9.90 -13.69
C PHE A 227 -3.08 -10.64 -12.74
N ALA A 228 -2.94 -10.20 -11.50
CA ALA A 228 -2.13 -10.88 -10.49
C ALA A 228 -2.64 -12.30 -10.22
N LEU A 229 -3.94 -12.48 -10.10
CA LEU A 229 -4.57 -13.79 -9.90
C LEU A 229 -4.43 -14.71 -11.11
N LYS A 230 -4.62 -14.18 -12.33
CA LYS A 230 -4.57 -14.94 -13.57
C LYS A 230 -3.15 -15.35 -13.97
N LYS A 231 -2.17 -14.48 -13.81
CA LYS A 231 -0.79 -14.67 -14.30
C LYS A 231 0.21 -15.02 -13.19
N GLY A 232 -0.15 -14.85 -11.90
CA GLY A 232 0.69 -15.16 -10.74
C GLY A 232 2.03 -14.46 -10.79
N ALA A 233 3.10 -15.18 -10.45
CA ALA A 233 4.46 -14.65 -10.37
C ALA A 233 4.95 -14.00 -11.66
N ARG A 234 4.52 -14.50 -12.83
CA ARG A 234 4.88 -13.90 -14.13
C ARG A 234 4.42 -12.46 -14.29
N PHE A 235 3.41 -12.04 -13.53
CA PHE A 235 2.92 -10.67 -13.53
C PHE A 235 3.34 -9.90 -12.28
N ILE A 236 3.32 -10.54 -11.11
CA ILE A 236 3.67 -9.89 -9.83
C ILE A 236 5.12 -9.42 -9.84
N ARG A 237 6.08 -10.26 -10.26
CA ARG A 237 7.52 -9.91 -10.29
C ARG A 237 7.82 -8.68 -11.16
N PRO A 238 7.40 -8.60 -12.44
CA PRO A 238 7.61 -7.38 -13.23
C PRO A 238 6.97 -6.15 -12.59
N MET A 239 5.80 -6.28 -11.95
CA MET A 239 5.17 -5.16 -11.26
C MET A 239 5.96 -4.71 -10.02
N MET A 240 6.58 -5.61 -9.27
CA MET A 240 7.52 -5.26 -8.20
C MET A 240 8.72 -4.48 -8.76
N LEU A 241 9.23 -4.84 -9.95
CA LEU A 241 10.30 -4.08 -10.62
C LEU A 241 9.83 -2.70 -11.07
N VAL A 242 8.58 -2.56 -11.55
CA VAL A 242 7.98 -1.25 -11.85
C VAL A 242 7.94 -0.38 -10.59
N VAL A 243 7.49 -0.95 -9.47
CA VAL A 243 7.50 -0.26 -8.17
C VAL A 243 8.90 0.21 -7.81
N LEU A 244 9.90 -0.64 -7.99
CA LEU A 244 11.30 -0.32 -7.74
C LEU A 244 11.81 0.81 -8.64
N VAL A 245 11.52 0.75 -9.95
CA VAL A 245 11.93 1.79 -10.91
C VAL A 245 11.29 3.14 -10.56
N LEU A 246 10.02 3.14 -10.15
CA LEU A 246 9.33 4.35 -9.70
C LEU A 246 9.97 4.93 -8.43
N LEU A 247 10.36 4.05 -7.47
CA LEU A 247 11.10 4.43 -6.26
C LEU A 247 12.44 5.09 -6.60
N LEU A 248 13.24 4.43 -7.43
CA LEU A 248 14.56 4.92 -7.84
C LEU A 248 14.46 6.20 -8.68
N GLY A 249 13.50 6.27 -9.60
CA GLY A 249 13.25 7.46 -10.43
C GLY A 249 12.88 8.67 -9.57
N LYS A 250 12.02 8.48 -8.57
CA LYS A 250 11.68 9.54 -7.61
C LYS A 250 12.90 9.97 -6.80
N LEU A 251 13.70 9.02 -6.30
CA LEU A 251 14.94 9.30 -5.56
C LEU A 251 15.93 10.15 -6.36
N ILE A 252 16.15 9.79 -7.63
CA ILE A 252 17.07 10.52 -8.51
C ILE A 252 16.52 11.93 -8.77
N SER A 253 15.22 12.06 -9.07
CA SER A 253 14.58 13.37 -9.27
C SER A 253 14.76 14.29 -8.07
N ASP A 254 14.61 13.76 -6.85
CA ASP A 254 14.71 14.54 -5.62
C ASP A 254 16.16 14.85 -5.22
N ALA A 255 17.15 14.11 -5.73
CA ALA A 255 18.58 14.37 -5.50
C ALA A 255 19.16 15.41 -6.49
N VAL A 256 18.48 15.66 -7.61
CA VAL A 256 18.95 16.55 -8.68
C VAL A 256 18.25 17.91 -8.65
N LEU A 257 17.07 18.00 -8.02
CA LEU A 257 16.28 19.23 -7.85
C LEU A 257 16.46 19.84 -6.46
#